data_e58c41e516254bcc5afd1cc4c1a19e2b
#
_entry.id   e58c41e516254bcc5afd1cc4c1a19e2b
#
_cell.length_a   1.000
_cell.length_b   1.000
_cell.length_c   1.000
_cell.angle_alpha   90.00
_cell.angle_beta   90.00
_cell.angle_gamma   90.00
#
_symmetry.space_group_name_H-M   'P 1'
#
loop_
_entity.id
_entity.type
_entity.pdbx_description
1 polymer ?
#
loop_
_entity_poly.entity_id
_entity_poly.type
_entity_poly.pdbx_seq_one_letter_code
_entity_poly.pdbx_strand_id
1 'polypeptide(L)'
;MSASREKKSRQALAGTDYVDPKVIREEEQRQAEKRSNRLYLTIAVIFVIIAVVSIAWKSNFFQKKATALTIGDQEYTAAEVNYYFQQTYQSFVSQNSYFLSYMGLDINADLRDQAYPGGEEGYTWFDFFMEQTEQQMITIQALNESAAADGYTWNEDMQTSLDATIETLKADVAASGYYTSFSQYLTTNFGSTMTEKVFMEQTKASALAQNYANNYAAGLDYSESKLEELYNADPKAYDKVAYESIRVSGAPAVVTDENGNTVETTDADKAAAMEAAKHTAEHVYDDLKDGKSLESLAAADEELYYTNSQGTSYYAGDVLGEWLFDDARKAGDTALLEDESTSSYYVVSFGERFREDYNTVAVRHILIDVDETGLDTTADTYEADLQAKKDEALAEAEALLAQWKSGEATDATFAAMANEYSADPGSNTIGGLYSQFPKGYMVEEFNDWCFDPARKAGDTGIVYGESTSYKGYHIMYFVDTDMPYWQVTASSNLANEAMTEWYTAKTEGYTAVQENGMRYVG
;
A
#
# COMPACT_ATOMS: atom_id res chain seq x y z
N MET A 1 -71.20 74.75 35.38
CA MET A 1 -71.22 74.42 33.90
C MET A 1 -70.55 73.10 33.67
N SER A 2 -71.16 72.17 32.96
CA SER A 2 -70.66 70.82 32.86
C SER A 2 -69.47 70.73 31.89
N ALA A 3 -68.50 69.87 32.17
CA ALA A 3 -67.30 69.59 31.33
C ALA A 3 -67.63 69.30 29.83
N SER A 4 -68.88 68.92 29.56
CA SER A 4 -69.39 68.64 28.19
C SER A 4 -69.64 69.89 27.41
N ARG A 5 -70.02 71.06 28.06
CA ARG A 5 -70.20 72.34 27.38
C ARG A 5 -68.84 72.99 27.06
N GLU A 6 -67.90 72.85 27.94
CA GLU A 6 -66.55 73.39 27.75
C GLU A 6 -65.81 72.64 26.61
N LYS A 7 -66.03 71.32 26.50
CA LYS A 7 -65.51 70.52 25.39
C LYS A 7 -66.14 70.93 24.06
N LYS A 8 -67.43 71.19 24.00
CA LYS A 8 -68.12 71.71 22.79
C LYS A 8 -67.68 73.13 22.38
N SER A 9 -67.45 74.02 23.34
CA SER A 9 -66.97 75.40 23.03
C SER A 9 -65.52 75.41 22.52
N ARG A 10 -64.66 74.52 23.06
CA ARG A 10 -63.27 74.39 22.55
C ARG A 10 -63.24 73.75 21.15
N GLN A 11 -64.12 72.82 20.86
CA GLN A 11 -64.26 72.25 19.52
C GLN A 11 -64.78 73.30 18.49
N ALA A 12 -65.66 74.16 18.91
CA ALA A 12 -66.20 75.20 18.01
C ALA A 12 -65.17 76.34 17.73
N LEU A 13 -64.24 76.60 18.64
CA LEU A 13 -63.16 77.56 18.49
C LEU A 13 -61.93 77.12 17.74
N ALA A 14 -61.75 75.79 17.56
CA ALA A 14 -60.56 75.21 16.97
C ALA A 14 -60.64 74.92 15.44
N GLY A 15 -61.77 75.20 14.80
CA GLY A 15 -61.95 74.89 13.38
C GLY A 15 -62.02 73.42 13.07
N THR A 16 -62.01 73.04 11.80
CA THR A 16 -62.11 71.68 11.34
C THR A 16 -60.90 70.75 11.66
N ASP A 17 -59.80 71.36 12.17
CA ASP A 17 -58.53 70.65 12.45
C ASP A 17 -58.33 70.32 13.93
N TYR A 18 -59.37 70.44 14.79
CA TYR A 18 -59.24 70.09 16.19
C TYR A 18 -59.23 68.59 16.37
N VAL A 19 -58.05 67.98 16.65
CA VAL A 19 -57.92 66.60 17.08
C VAL A 19 -57.85 66.56 18.61
N ASP A 20 -58.67 65.69 19.24
CA ASP A 20 -58.69 65.55 20.69
C ASP A 20 -57.26 65.02 21.15
N PRO A 21 -56.64 65.77 22.11
CA PRO A 21 -55.31 65.35 22.62
C PRO A 21 -55.25 63.95 23.14
N LYS A 22 -56.40 63.37 23.48
CA LYS A 22 -56.45 61.93 23.88
C LYS A 22 -56.29 61.01 22.71
N VAL A 23 -56.85 61.38 21.54
CA VAL A 23 -56.68 60.59 20.29
C VAL A 23 -55.24 60.66 19.79
N ILE A 24 -54.62 61.84 19.92
CA ILE A 24 -53.20 61.99 19.56
C ILE A 24 -52.32 61.12 20.44
N ARG A 25 -52.54 61.11 21.78
CA ARG A 25 -51.79 60.26 22.69
C ARG A 25 -52.02 58.75 22.43
N GLU A 26 -53.24 58.37 22.14
CA GLU A 26 -53.57 56.95 21.81
C GLU A 26 -52.93 56.56 20.48
N GLU A 27 -52.82 57.47 19.51
CA GLU A 27 -52.17 57.21 18.23
C GLU A 27 -50.64 57.21 18.35
N GLU A 28 -50.06 58.08 19.19
CA GLU A 28 -48.63 58.07 19.53
C GLU A 28 -48.27 56.78 20.30
N GLN A 29 -49.11 56.37 21.23
CA GLN A 29 -48.92 55.09 21.96
C GLN A 29 -49.01 53.90 21.00
N ARG A 30 -49.97 53.83 20.09
CA ARG A 30 -50.08 52.77 19.07
C ARG A 30 -48.88 52.80 18.10
N GLN A 31 -48.40 54.01 17.74
CA GLN A 31 -47.20 54.06 16.90
C GLN A 31 -45.93 53.62 17.65
N ALA A 32 -45.81 53.98 18.92
CA ALA A 32 -44.71 53.53 19.79
C ALA A 32 -44.75 52.03 19.98
N GLU A 33 -45.95 51.42 20.23
CA GLU A 33 -46.15 50.00 20.33
C GLU A 33 -45.82 49.28 19.02
N LYS A 34 -46.24 49.82 17.87
CA LYS A 34 -45.89 49.28 16.55
C LYS A 34 -44.40 49.35 16.28
N ARG A 35 -43.73 50.46 16.68
CA ARG A 35 -42.25 50.57 16.56
C ARG A 35 -41.54 49.58 17.49
N SER A 36 -42.00 49.47 18.73
CA SER A 36 -41.46 48.50 19.68
C SER A 36 -41.64 47.05 19.21
N ASN A 37 -42.84 46.70 18.75
CA ASN A 37 -43.11 45.35 18.21
C ASN A 37 -42.29 45.05 16.95
N ARG A 38 -42.08 46.05 16.05
CA ARG A 38 -41.18 45.89 14.90
C ARG A 38 -39.73 45.68 15.34
N LEU A 39 -39.28 46.45 16.35
CA LEU A 39 -37.95 46.32 16.91
C LEU A 39 -37.74 44.90 17.53
N TYR A 40 -38.69 44.47 18.35
CA TYR A 40 -38.64 43.10 18.93
C TYR A 40 -38.66 42.00 17.86
N LEU A 41 -39.48 42.17 16.81
CA LEU A 41 -39.52 41.23 15.71
C LEU A 41 -38.17 41.20 14.96
N THR A 42 -37.58 42.38 14.70
CA THR A 42 -36.27 42.48 14.05
C THR A 42 -35.18 41.80 14.89
N ILE A 43 -35.17 42.06 16.21
CA ILE A 43 -34.21 41.41 17.13
C ILE A 43 -34.43 39.91 17.14
N ALA A 44 -35.67 39.41 17.20
CA ALA A 44 -35.97 37.98 17.16
C ALA A 44 -35.50 37.34 15.86
N VAL A 45 -35.71 37.98 14.72
CA VAL A 45 -35.20 37.48 13.41
C VAL A 45 -33.67 37.45 13.38
N ILE A 46 -32.98 38.46 13.92
CA ILE A 46 -31.53 38.48 14.03
C ILE A 46 -31.04 37.29 14.90
N PHE A 47 -31.69 37.06 16.06
CA PHE A 47 -31.35 35.92 16.93
C PHE A 47 -31.55 34.59 16.21
N VAL A 48 -32.62 34.40 15.46
CA VAL A 48 -32.88 33.21 14.67
C VAL A 48 -31.79 33.03 13.61
N ILE A 49 -31.42 34.09 12.89
CA ILE A 49 -30.33 34.04 11.90
C ILE A 49 -29.00 33.65 12.56
N ILE A 50 -28.65 34.29 13.68
CA ILE A 50 -27.42 33.95 14.43
C ILE A 50 -27.45 32.49 14.89
N ALA A 51 -28.59 32.01 15.40
CA ALA A 51 -28.73 30.62 15.82
C ALA A 51 -28.57 29.66 14.65
N VAL A 52 -29.20 29.94 13.50
CA VAL A 52 -29.08 29.14 12.28
C VAL A 52 -27.64 29.13 11.76
N VAL A 53 -26.99 30.29 11.69
CA VAL A 53 -25.58 30.40 11.29
C VAL A 53 -24.67 29.68 12.28
N SER A 54 -24.92 29.80 13.58
CA SER A 54 -24.14 29.10 14.61
C SER A 54 -24.29 27.57 14.52
N ILE A 55 -25.51 27.10 14.25
CA ILE A 55 -25.79 25.67 14.04
C ILE A 55 -25.10 25.19 12.75
N ALA A 56 -25.23 25.94 11.64
CA ALA A 56 -24.59 25.61 10.37
C ALA A 56 -23.06 25.58 10.53
N TRP A 57 -22.49 26.53 11.28
CA TRP A 57 -21.05 26.58 11.56
C TRP A 57 -20.58 25.39 12.42
N LYS A 58 -21.29 25.09 13.52
CA LYS A 58 -20.97 23.96 14.40
C LYS A 58 -21.19 22.59 13.75
N SER A 59 -22.08 22.49 12.77
CA SER A 59 -22.36 21.27 12.02
C SER A 59 -21.40 21.03 10.85
N ASN A 60 -20.38 21.89 10.66
CA ASN A 60 -19.48 21.90 9.50
C ASN A 60 -20.23 21.94 8.14
N PHE A 61 -21.44 22.53 8.12
CA PHE A 61 -22.31 22.53 6.94
C PHE A 61 -21.64 23.12 5.69
N PHE A 62 -20.94 24.25 5.86
CA PHE A 62 -20.23 24.91 4.75
C PHE A 62 -18.99 24.11 4.32
N GLN A 63 -18.28 23.53 5.28
CA GLN A 63 -17.10 22.68 5.02
C GLN A 63 -17.50 21.41 4.27
N LYS A 64 -18.60 20.76 4.66
CA LYS A 64 -19.11 19.54 4.02
C LYS A 64 -19.57 19.74 2.57
N LYS A 65 -19.86 20.98 2.16
CA LYS A 65 -20.37 21.30 0.82
C LYS A 65 -19.36 22.09 -0.03
N ALA A 66 -18.22 22.45 0.52
CA ALA A 66 -17.22 23.19 -0.23
C ALA A 66 -16.54 22.24 -1.22
N THR A 67 -16.58 22.60 -2.51
CA THR A 67 -15.84 21.91 -3.56
C THR A 67 -14.35 22.10 -3.29
N ALA A 68 -13.59 21.01 -3.14
CA ALA A 68 -12.16 21.01 -2.90
C ALA A 68 -11.36 20.67 -4.16
N LEU A 69 -11.91 19.80 -5.01
CA LEU A 69 -11.27 19.36 -6.23
C LEU A 69 -12.32 19.22 -7.34
N THR A 70 -11.96 19.61 -8.55
CA THR A 70 -12.75 19.33 -9.76
C THR A 70 -11.89 18.52 -10.73
N ILE A 71 -12.40 17.38 -11.20
CA ILE A 71 -11.75 16.52 -12.19
C ILE A 71 -12.72 16.39 -13.36
N GLY A 72 -12.34 16.90 -14.53
CA GLY A 72 -13.26 17.02 -15.66
C GLY A 72 -14.49 17.84 -15.27
N ASP A 73 -15.70 17.25 -15.38
CA ASP A 73 -16.97 17.88 -14.99
C ASP A 73 -17.43 17.48 -13.57
N GLN A 74 -16.68 16.64 -12.86
CA GLN A 74 -17.04 16.13 -11.53
C GLN A 74 -16.43 17.00 -10.43
N GLU A 75 -17.29 17.49 -9.53
CA GLU A 75 -16.88 18.21 -8.33
C GLU A 75 -16.79 17.26 -7.13
N TYR A 76 -15.72 17.39 -6.35
CA TYR A 76 -15.48 16.63 -5.12
C TYR A 76 -15.42 17.57 -3.92
N THR A 77 -16.13 17.21 -2.87
CA THR A 77 -16.08 17.92 -1.58
C THR A 77 -14.78 17.62 -0.84
N ALA A 78 -14.43 18.46 0.15
CA ALA A 78 -13.27 18.23 1.00
C ALA A 78 -13.33 16.89 1.75
N ALA A 79 -14.52 16.37 2.08
CA ALA A 79 -14.66 15.05 2.70
C ALA A 79 -14.29 13.91 1.75
N GLU A 80 -14.68 14.01 0.49
CA GLU A 80 -14.35 13.02 -0.54
C GLU A 80 -12.85 13.05 -0.86
N VAL A 81 -12.25 14.23 -1.00
CA VAL A 81 -10.79 14.35 -1.19
C VAL A 81 -10.03 13.83 0.03
N ASN A 82 -10.47 14.13 1.26
CA ASN A 82 -9.85 13.63 2.48
C ASN A 82 -9.86 12.09 2.58
N TYR A 83 -10.87 11.42 2.03
CA TYR A 83 -10.88 9.96 1.99
C TYR A 83 -9.61 9.43 1.30
N TYR A 84 -9.28 9.92 0.13
CA TYR A 84 -8.11 9.49 -0.63
C TYR A 84 -6.81 10.06 -0.06
N PHE A 85 -6.80 11.34 0.33
CA PHE A 85 -5.63 11.97 0.93
C PHE A 85 -5.14 11.23 2.17
N GLN A 86 -6.04 10.89 3.07
CA GLN A 86 -5.68 10.16 4.29
C GLN A 86 -5.22 8.73 4.01
N GLN A 87 -5.78 8.06 3.02
CA GLN A 87 -5.29 6.74 2.60
C GLN A 87 -3.86 6.84 2.04
N THR A 88 -3.61 7.81 1.16
CA THR A 88 -2.27 8.06 0.59
C THR A 88 -1.26 8.36 1.70
N TYR A 89 -1.59 9.28 2.60
CA TYR A 89 -0.75 9.66 3.73
C TYR A 89 -0.47 8.48 4.67
N GLN A 90 -1.51 7.79 5.14
CA GLN A 90 -1.38 6.67 6.08
C GLN A 90 -0.60 5.50 5.48
N SER A 91 -0.83 5.19 4.19
CA SER A 91 -0.09 4.16 3.47
C SER A 91 1.40 4.51 3.41
N PHE A 92 1.73 5.75 3.06
CA PHE A 92 3.13 6.22 3.02
C PHE A 92 3.80 6.14 4.39
N VAL A 93 3.13 6.63 5.44
CA VAL A 93 3.64 6.60 6.82
C VAL A 93 3.87 5.16 7.29
N SER A 94 2.94 4.26 7.02
CA SER A 94 3.06 2.85 7.39
C SER A 94 4.24 2.16 6.69
N GLN A 95 4.38 2.37 5.37
CA GLN A 95 5.45 1.75 4.57
C GLN A 95 6.84 2.29 4.91
N ASN A 96 6.94 3.55 5.35
CA ASN A 96 8.20 4.23 5.61
C ASN A 96 8.46 4.50 7.10
N SER A 97 7.76 3.84 8.00
CA SER A 97 7.75 4.16 9.45
C SER A 97 9.14 4.32 10.09
N TYR A 98 10.13 3.54 9.66
CA TYR A 98 11.51 3.61 10.17
C TYR A 98 12.34 4.75 9.58
N PHE A 99 11.92 5.33 8.45
CA PHE A 99 12.71 6.30 7.69
C PHE A 99 12.11 7.71 7.68
N LEU A 100 10.93 7.93 8.27
CA LEU A 100 10.20 9.20 8.21
C LEU A 100 11.06 10.40 8.66
N SER A 101 11.82 10.25 9.75
CA SER A 101 12.71 11.31 10.24
C SER A 101 13.89 11.59 9.30
N TYR A 102 14.43 10.56 8.63
CA TYR A 102 15.48 10.73 7.60
C TYR A 102 14.92 11.41 6.35
N MET A 103 13.64 11.18 6.05
CA MET A 103 12.94 11.84 4.95
C MET A 103 12.48 13.25 5.31
N GLY A 104 12.69 13.72 6.55
CA GLY A 104 12.31 15.04 7.01
C GLY A 104 10.79 15.20 7.22
N LEU A 105 10.05 14.11 7.43
CA LEU A 105 8.62 14.15 7.72
C LEU A 105 8.37 13.99 9.23
N ASP A 106 7.80 15.01 9.86
CA ASP A 106 7.27 14.96 11.23
C ASP A 106 5.74 14.73 11.19
N ILE A 107 5.31 13.54 11.59
CA ILE A 107 3.89 13.17 11.60
C ILE A 107 3.04 13.95 12.65
N ASN A 108 3.69 14.70 13.56
CA ASN A 108 3.02 15.50 14.58
C ASN A 108 2.88 16.99 14.20
N ALA A 109 3.46 17.41 13.08
CA ALA A 109 3.41 18.79 12.61
C ALA A 109 2.50 18.91 11.37
N ASP A 110 2.00 20.13 11.08
CA ASP A 110 1.18 20.36 9.89
C ASP A 110 2.01 20.13 8.62
N LEU A 111 1.50 19.31 7.71
CA LEU A 111 2.16 18.96 6.46
C LEU A 111 2.41 20.17 5.54
N ARG A 112 1.59 21.24 5.67
CA ARG A 112 1.74 22.49 4.92
C ARG A 112 2.89 23.36 5.40
N ASP A 113 3.32 23.16 6.64
CA ASP A 113 4.43 23.90 7.24
C ASP A 113 5.79 23.18 7.06
N GLN A 114 5.79 22.01 6.43
CA GLN A 114 6.98 21.18 6.25
C GLN A 114 7.39 21.14 4.78
N ALA A 115 8.58 21.66 4.46
CA ALA A 115 9.15 21.57 3.12
C ALA A 115 9.41 20.11 2.72
N TYR A 116 9.05 19.74 1.50
CA TYR A 116 9.39 18.42 0.96
C TYR A 116 10.86 18.39 0.50
N PRO A 117 11.68 17.44 0.97
CA PRO A 117 13.09 17.36 0.58
C PRO A 117 13.26 17.10 -0.91
N GLY A 118 13.98 17.95 -1.60
CA GLY A 118 14.19 17.88 -3.06
C GLY A 118 13.07 18.47 -3.91
N GLY A 119 12.03 19.05 -3.29
CA GLY A 119 11.01 19.83 -3.99
C GLY A 119 11.49 21.25 -4.35
N GLU A 120 10.73 21.92 -5.20
CA GLU A 120 10.94 23.35 -5.50
C GLU A 120 10.67 24.23 -4.26
N GLU A 121 11.13 25.48 -4.29
CA GLU A 121 10.88 26.43 -3.19
C GLU A 121 9.38 26.61 -2.93
N GLY A 122 8.96 26.30 -1.70
CA GLY A 122 7.57 26.35 -1.27
C GLY A 122 6.76 25.08 -1.47
N TYR A 123 7.33 24.04 -2.09
CA TYR A 123 6.68 22.73 -2.20
C TYR A 123 6.76 21.98 -0.86
N THR A 124 5.62 21.55 -0.34
CA THR A 124 5.45 20.97 0.98
C THR A 124 5.13 19.48 0.95
N TRP A 125 5.18 18.82 2.10
CA TRP A 125 4.68 17.44 2.24
C TRP A 125 3.18 17.35 1.94
N PHE A 126 2.41 18.40 2.21
CA PHE A 126 1.00 18.44 1.80
C PHE A 126 0.86 18.41 0.28
N ASP A 127 1.65 19.21 -0.44
CA ASP A 127 1.61 19.25 -1.91
C ASP A 127 1.99 17.91 -2.52
N PHE A 128 3.03 17.24 -1.97
CA PHE A 128 3.43 15.89 -2.37
C PHE A 128 2.30 14.88 -2.24
N PHE A 129 1.65 14.81 -1.06
CA PHE A 129 0.53 13.89 -0.85
C PHE A 129 -0.70 14.27 -1.68
N MET A 130 -0.91 15.57 -1.90
CA MET A 130 -2.03 16.03 -2.74
C MET A 130 -1.85 15.64 -4.20
N GLU A 131 -0.65 15.76 -4.75
CA GLU A 131 -0.34 15.33 -6.12
C GLU A 131 -0.63 13.83 -6.31
N GLN A 132 -0.18 12.98 -5.37
CA GLN A 132 -0.49 11.55 -5.41
C GLN A 132 -2.00 11.29 -5.31
N THR A 133 -2.68 12.03 -4.44
CA THR A 133 -4.13 11.94 -4.26
C THR A 133 -4.89 12.31 -5.52
N GLU A 134 -4.49 13.39 -6.19
CA GLU A 134 -5.08 13.84 -7.46
C GLU A 134 -4.95 12.79 -8.55
N GLN A 135 -3.77 12.18 -8.69
CA GLN A 135 -3.54 11.11 -9.65
C GLN A 135 -4.40 9.87 -9.36
N GLN A 136 -4.52 9.49 -8.09
CA GLN A 136 -5.40 8.41 -7.67
C GLN A 136 -6.86 8.70 -8.00
N MET A 137 -7.34 9.89 -7.68
CA MET A 137 -8.73 10.29 -7.94
C MET A 137 -9.04 10.39 -9.43
N ILE A 138 -8.11 10.93 -10.24
CA ILE A 138 -8.21 10.92 -11.71
C ILE A 138 -8.37 9.51 -12.22
N THR A 139 -7.51 8.59 -11.77
CA THR A 139 -7.55 7.18 -12.17
C THR A 139 -8.89 6.54 -11.83
N ILE A 140 -9.37 6.70 -10.60
CA ILE A 140 -10.64 6.12 -10.15
C ILE A 140 -11.82 6.67 -10.95
N GLN A 141 -11.86 7.98 -11.21
CA GLN A 141 -12.92 8.59 -12.01
C GLN A 141 -12.89 8.07 -13.44
N ALA A 142 -11.73 8.12 -14.10
CA ALA A 142 -11.57 7.70 -15.49
C ALA A 142 -11.95 6.22 -15.69
N LEU A 143 -11.58 5.36 -14.74
CA LEU A 143 -11.93 3.95 -14.76
C LEU A 143 -13.43 3.71 -14.55
N ASN A 144 -14.05 4.43 -13.62
CA ASN A 144 -15.48 4.30 -13.37
C ASN A 144 -16.33 4.80 -14.56
N GLU A 145 -15.91 5.89 -15.21
CA GLU A 145 -16.54 6.38 -16.45
C GLU A 145 -16.35 5.38 -17.60
N SER A 146 -15.16 4.80 -17.73
CA SER A 146 -14.87 3.76 -18.72
C SER A 146 -15.67 2.48 -18.45
N ALA A 147 -15.74 2.04 -17.19
CA ALA A 147 -16.57 0.90 -16.79
C ALA A 147 -18.04 1.10 -17.18
N ALA A 148 -18.59 2.28 -16.90
CA ALA A 148 -19.95 2.62 -17.29
C ALA A 148 -20.15 2.63 -18.81
N ALA A 149 -19.19 3.14 -19.58
CA ALA A 149 -19.21 3.15 -21.05
C ALA A 149 -19.16 1.73 -21.62
N ASP A 150 -18.38 0.83 -21.00
CA ASP A 150 -18.24 -0.57 -21.41
C ASP A 150 -19.38 -1.48 -20.85
N GLY A 151 -20.33 -0.90 -20.10
CA GLY A 151 -21.44 -1.65 -19.49
C GLY A 151 -21.03 -2.51 -18.29
N TYR A 152 -19.83 -2.29 -17.75
CA TYR A 152 -19.35 -2.94 -16.53
C TYR A 152 -19.97 -2.25 -15.32
N THR A 153 -20.80 -2.95 -14.56
CA THR A 153 -21.59 -2.36 -13.49
C THR A 153 -21.38 -3.07 -12.17
N TRP A 154 -21.68 -2.36 -11.09
CA TRP A 154 -21.70 -2.92 -9.75
C TRP A 154 -22.67 -4.10 -9.67
N ASN A 155 -22.23 -5.22 -9.15
CA ASN A 155 -23.01 -6.46 -9.04
C ASN A 155 -23.19 -6.92 -7.58
N GLU A 156 -23.91 -8.04 -7.39
CA GLU A 156 -24.22 -8.57 -6.06
C GLU A 156 -22.99 -9.14 -5.35
N ASP A 157 -22.05 -9.74 -6.08
CA ASP A 157 -20.81 -10.29 -5.50
C ASP A 157 -19.92 -9.16 -4.96
N MET A 158 -19.78 -8.07 -5.71
CA MET A 158 -19.07 -6.87 -5.26
C MET A 158 -19.73 -6.25 -4.01
N GLN A 159 -21.08 -6.24 -3.98
CA GLN A 159 -21.81 -5.73 -2.82
C GLN A 159 -21.57 -6.62 -1.59
N THR A 160 -21.64 -7.92 -1.74
CA THR A 160 -21.40 -8.88 -0.66
C THR A 160 -19.98 -8.75 -0.10
N SER A 161 -18.98 -8.62 -0.99
CA SER A 161 -17.58 -8.42 -0.60
C SER A 161 -17.38 -7.10 0.15
N LEU A 162 -17.98 -6.01 -0.35
CA LEU A 162 -17.92 -4.70 0.32
C LEU A 162 -18.56 -4.76 1.70
N ASP A 163 -19.75 -5.34 1.81
CA ASP A 163 -20.47 -5.45 3.09
C ASP A 163 -19.65 -6.25 4.12
N ALA A 164 -19.07 -7.37 3.70
CA ALA A 164 -18.19 -8.18 4.56
C ALA A 164 -16.97 -7.39 5.03
N THR A 165 -16.31 -6.66 4.14
CA THR A 165 -15.15 -5.82 4.47
C THR A 165 -15.52 -4.72 5.47
N ILE A 166 -16.65 -4.07 5.30
CA ILE A 166 -17.12 -3.01 6.19
C ILE A 166 -17.53 -3.55 7.56
N GLU A 167 -18.18 -4.70 7.62
CA GLU A 167 -18.54 -5.35 8.89
C GLU A 167 -17.28 -5.77 9.67
N THR A 168 -16.27 -6.32 8.99
CA THR A 168 -14.98 -6.63 9.59
C THR A 168 -14.32 -5.37 10.15
N LEU A 169 -14.23 -4.30 9.35
CA LEU A 169 -13.66 -3.02 9.80
C LEU A 169 -14.41 -2.46 11.02
N LYS A 170 -15.74 -2.53 11.05
CA LYS A 170 -16.53 -2.10 12.20
C LYS A 170 -16.25 -2.94 13.45
N ALA A 171 -16.08 -4.25 13.27
CA ALA A 171 -15.75 -5.16 14.36
C ALA A 171 -14.36 -4.87 14.93
N ASP A 172 -13.36 -4.66 14.08
CA ASP A 172 -11.99 -4.32 14.46
C ASP A 172 -11.93 -2.98 15.20
N VAL A 173 -12.63 -1.96 14.68
CA VAL A 173 -12.77 -0.65 15.34
C VAL A 173 -13.37 -0.79 16.72
N ALA A 174 -14.41 -1.62 16.89
CA ALA A 174 -15.04 -1.87 18.17
C ALA A 174 -14.12 -2.65 19.13
N ALA A 175 -13.39 -3.65 18.61
CA ALA A 175 -12.46 -4.47 19.38
C ALA A 175 -11.21 -3.69 19.84
N SER A 176 -10.78 -2.70 19.07
CA SER A 176 -9.58 -1.90 19.38
C SER A 176 -9.69 -1.13 20.71
N GLY A 177 -10.90 -0.77 21.13
CA GLY A 177 -11.15 0.04 22.32
C GLY A 177 -10.69 1.50 22.25
N TYR A 178 -10.07 1.92 21.13
CA TYR A 178 -9.60 3.31 20.94
C TYR A 178 -10.72 4.27 20.56
N TYR A 179 -11.79 3.78 19.94
CA TYR A 179 -12.90 4.58 19.43
C TYR A 179 -14.20 4.21 20.11
N THR A 180 -15.02 5.21 20.42
CA THR A 180 -16.35 4.99 21.03
C THR A 180 -17.40 4.59 20.00
N SER A 181 -17.14 4.79 18.71
CA SER A 181 -18.03 4.46 17.60
C SER A 181 -17.29 4.46 16.27
N PHE A 182 -17.85 3.78 15.27
CA PHE A 182 -17.36 3.83 13.88
C PHE A 182 -17.35 5.26 13.32
N SER A 183 -18.35 6.10 13.66
CA SER A 183 -18.37 7.51 13.27
C SER A 183 -17.20 8.30 13.87
N GLN A 184 -16.80 8.01 15.11
CA GLN A 184 -15.61 8.63 15.69
C GLN A 184 -14.33 8.17 14.98
N TYR A 185 -14.20 6.88 14.69
CA TYR A 185 -13.10 6.37 13.87
C TYR A 185 -12.98 7.13 12.54
N LEU A 186 -14.09 7.26 11.82
CA LEU A 186 -14.11 7.95 10.53
C LEU A 186 -13.69 9.43 10.65
N THR A 187 -14.22 10.15 11.64
CA THR A 187 -13.89 11.57 11.82
C THR A 187 -12.46 11.79 12.33
N THR A 188 -11.90 10.84 13.07
CA THR A 188 -10.52 10.90 13.55
C THR A 188 -9.51 10.64 12.42
N ASN A 189 -9.78 9.64 11.58
CA ASN A 189 -8.81 9.21 10.56
C ASN A 189 -8.99 9.89 9.21
N PHE A 190 -10.19 10.40 8.89
CA PHE A 190 -10.52 11.00 7.59
C PHE A 190 -10.99 12.46 7.68
N GLY A 191 -10.86 13.07 8.86
CA GLY A 191 -11.23 14.47 9.09
C GLY A 191 -12.68 14.68 9.53
N SER A 192 -12.92 15.83 10.18
CA SER A 192 -14.19 16.15 10.88
C SER A 192 -15.43 16.24 9.99
N THR A 193 -15.25 16.28 8.67
CA THR A 193 -16.35 16.34 7.68
C THR A 193 -16.77 14.97 7.18
N MET A 194 -15.98 13.91 7.46
CA MET A 194 -16.25 12.55 7.03
C MET A 194 -17.54 12.01 7.64
N THR A 195 -18.32 11.32 6.83
CA THR A 195 -19.53 10.61 7.24
C THR A 195 -19.47 9.18 6.71
N GLU A 196 -20.18 8.25 7.38
CA GLU A 196 -20.27 6.86 6.89
C GLU A 196 -20.77 6.79 5.44
N LYS A 197 -21.72 7.67 5.07
CA LYS A 197 -22.23 7.73 3.71
C LYS A 197 -21.12 8.06 2.70
N VAL A 198 -20.36 9.14 2.92
CA VAL A 198 -19.25 9.54 2.03
C VAL A 198 -18.20 8.44 1.99
N PHE A 199 -17.82 7.90 3.15
CA PHE A 199 -16.87 6.80 3.24
C PHE A 199 -17.29 5.61 2.36
N MET A 200 -18.54 5.15 2.50
CA MET A 200 -19.08 4.03 1.71
C MET A 200 -19.13 4.34 0.21
N GLU A 201 -19.52 5.57 -0.16
CA GLU A 201 -19.57 5.97 -1.57
C GLU A 201 -18.18 5.97 -2.22
N GLN A 202 -17.16 6.49 -1.52
CA GLN A 202 -15.79 6.51 -2.04
C GLN A 202 -15.17 5.10 -2.04
N THR A 203 -15.40 4.30 -1.01
CA THR A 203 -14.95 2.88 -0.99
C THR A 203 -15.56 2.10 -2.16
N LYS A 204 -16.85 2.30 -2.42
CA LYS A 204 -17.53 1.67 -3.55
C LYS A 204 -16.97 2.12 -4.90
N ALA A 205 -16.69 3.42 -5.06
CA ALA A 205 -16.09 3.96 -6.29
C ALA A 205 -14.70 3.38 -6.54
N SER A 206 -13.87 3.30 -5.50
CA SER A 206 -12.54 2.67 -5.58
C SER A 206 -12.63 1.18 -5.91
N ALA A 207 -13.56 0.45 -5.27
CA ALA A 207 -13.76 -0.97 -5.51
C ALA A 207 -14.25 -1.26 -6.93
N LEU A 208 -15.15 -0.44 -7.49
CA LEU A 208 -15.60 -0.59 -8.87
C LEU A 208 -14.45 -0.39 -9.86
N ALA A 209 -13.67 0.68 -9.69
CA ALA A 209 -12.50 0.96 -10.53
C ALA A 209 -11.48 -0.20 -10.47
N GLN A 210 -11.17 -0.70 -9.27
CA GLN A 210 -10.25 -1.82 -9.09
C GLN A 210 -10.78 -3.12 -9.72
N ASN A 211 -12.06 -3.44 -9.54
CA ASN A 211 -12.67 -4.63 -10.15
C ASN A 211 -12.69 -4.54 -11.69
N TYR A 212 -12.93 -3.35 -12.24
CA TYR A 212 -12.86 -3.13 -13.67
C TYR A 212 -11.44 -3.32 -14.21
N ALA A 213 -10.43 -2.80 -13.51
CA ALA A 213 -9.02 -3.01 -13.85
C ALA A 213 -8.62 -4.49 -13.74
N ASN A 214 -9.04 -5.18 -12.68
CA ASN A 214 -8.82 -6.62 -12.51
C ASN A 214 -9.47 -7.44 -13.63
N ASN A 215 -10.67 -7.04 -14.06
CA ASN A 215 -11.36 -7.71 -15.18
C ASN A 215 -10.59 -7.52 -16.50
N TYR A 216 -10.03 -6.34 -16.75
CA TYR A 216 -9.16 -6.12 -17.91
C TYR A 216 -7.89 -6.97 -17.81
N ALA A 217 -7.20 -6.95 -16.66
CA ALA A 217 -6.00 -7.74 -16.42
C ALA A 217 -6.24 -9.25 -16.59
N ALA A 218 -7.37 -9.76 -16.09
CA ALA A 218 -7.74 -11.17 -16.23
C ALA A 218 -8.02 -11.59 -17.70
N GLY A 219 -8.30 -10.63 -18.57
CA GLY A 219 -8.45 -10.86 -20.00
C GLY A 219 -7.14 -10.87 -20.79
N LEU A 220 -6.01 -10.52 -20.15
CA LEU A 220 -4.70 -10.55 -20.78
C LEU A 220 -4.17 -11.98 -20.80
N ASP A 221 -4.05 -12.53 -21.99
CA ASP A 221 -3.51 -13.87 -22.21
C ASP A 221 -2.51 -13.82 -23.38
N TYR A 222 -1.39 -14.48 -23.20
CA TYR A 222 -0.31 -14.46 -24.17
C TYR A 222 0.04 -15.88 -24.61
N SER A 223 -0.03 -16.11 -25.93
CA SER A 223 0.36 -17.40 -26.48
C SER A 223 1.85 -17.66 -26.27
N GLU A 224 2.22 -18.93 -26.11
CA GLU A 224 3.61 -19.38 -26.03
C GLU A 224 4.47 -18.80 -27.16
N SER A 225 3.94 -18.73 -28.40
CA SER A 225 4.64 -18.13 -29.54
C SER A 225 4.93 -16.64 -29.32
N LYS A 226 4.04 -15.89 -28.64
CA LYS A 226 4.27 -14.47 -28.33
C LYS A 226 5.34 -14.31 -27.26
N LEU A 227 5.33 -15.16 -26.26
CA LEU A 227 6.34 -15.16 -25.19
C LEU A 227 7.73 -15.54 -25.74
N GLU A 228 7.82 -16.53 -26.63
CA GLU A 228 9.07 -16.89 -27.31
C GLU A 228 9.57 -15.76 -28.24
N GLU A 229 8.68 -15.04 -28.93
CA GLU A 229 9.05 -13.86 -29.71
C GLU A 229 9.68 -12.78 -28.82
N LEU A 230 9.08 -12.52 -27.66
CA LEU A 230 9.57 -11.55 -26.68
C LEU A 230 10.93 -11.96 -26.11
N TYR A 231 11.07 -13.22 -25.69
CA TYR A 231 12.33 -13.76 -25.22
C TYR A 231 13.45 -13.61 -26.26
N ASN A 232 13.18 -13.99 -27.52
CA ASN A 232 14.17 -13.93 -28.61
C ASN A 232 14.55 -12.49 -28.99
N ALA A 233 13.70 -11.50 -28.71
CA ALA A 233 14.01 -10.09 -28.92
C ALA A 233 15.03 -9.56 -27.90
N ASP A 234 14.95 -10.00 -26.64
CA ASP A 234 15.90 -9.62 -25.58
C ASP A 234 16.06 -10.76 -24.55
N PRO A 235 16.90 -11.78 -24.82
CA PRO A 235 17.13 -12.87 -23.87
C PRO A 235 17.70 -12.39 -22.52
N LYS A 236 18.46 -11.28 -22.49
CA LYS A 236 19.06 -10.75 -21.27
C LYS A 236 18.02 -10.38 -20.20
N ALA A 237 16.83 -9.96 -20.63
CA ALA A 237 15.75 -9.58 -19.72
C ALA A 237 15.19 -10.79 -18.93
N TYR A 238 15.41 -12.01 -19.40
CA TYR A 238 14.79 -13.22 -18.86
C TYR A 238 15.79 -14.26 -18.37
N ASP A 239 17.01 -14.27 -18.95
CA ASP A 239 18.06 -15.19 -18.56
C ASP A 239 18.57 -14.91 -17.13
N LYS A 240 19.13 -15.93 -16.54
CA LYS A 240 19.89 -15.88 -15.31
C LYS A 240 21.32 -16.28 -15.56
N VAL A 241 22.23 -15.79 -14.70
CA VAL A 241 23.64 -16.21 -14.70
C VAL A 241 24.03 -16.76 -13.35
N ALA A 242 24.57 -17.96 -13.35
CA ALA A 242 25.25 -18.55 -12.19
C ALA A 242 26.73 -18.13 -12.21
N TYR A 243 27.22 -17.65 -11.06
CA TYR A 243 28.61 -17.17 -10.93
C TYR A 243 29.10 -17.24 -9.50
N GLU A 244 30.41 -17.19 -9.33
CA GLU A 244 31.05 -16.94 -8.05
C GLU A 244 31.80 -15.61 -8.10
N SER A 245 31.81 -14.86 -7.01
CA SER A 245 32.64 -13.66 -6.93
C SER A 245 33.17 -13.41 -5.50
N ILE A 246 34.28 -12.67 -5.44
CA ILE A 246 34.72 -11.99 -4.23
C ILE A 246 34.64 -10.49 -4.51
N ARG A 247 33.94 -9.76 -3.64
CA ARG A 247 33.95 -8.30 -3.61
C ARG A 247 34.97 -7.83 -2.57
N VAL A 248 35.87 -6.97 -2.98
CA VAL A 248 36.84 -6.28 -2.10
C VAL A 248 36.39 -4.83 -1.98
N SER A 249 36.07 -4.40 -0.77
CA SER A 249 35.62 -3.03 -0.51
C SER A 249 36.80 -2.06 -0.52
N GLY A 250 36.70 -1.00 -1.31
CA GLY A 250 37.58 0.16 -1.29
C GLY A 250 36.98 1.35 -0.52
N ALA A 251 35.91 1.11 0.24
CA ALA A 251 35.39 2.14 1.14
C ALA A 251 36.36 2.35 2.32
N PRO A 252 36.75 3.59 2.62
CA PRO A 252 37.65 3.86 3.75
C PRO A 252 36.94 3.50 5.06
N ALA A 253 37.73 3.01 6.03
CA ALA A 253 37.22 2.71 7.36
C ALA A 253 36.68 3.97 8.04
N VAL A 254 35.58 3.82 8.74
CA VAL A 254 35.00 4.91 9.55
C VAL A 254 35.95 5.18 10.73
N VAL A 255 36.51 6.38 10.78
CA VAL A 255 37.36 6.83 11.89
C VAL A 255 36.54 7.72 12.81
N THR A 256 36.64 7.51 14.13
CA THR A 256 36.04 8.39 15.14
C THR A 256 37.10 9.17 15.90
N ASP A 257 36.82 10.43 16.25
CA ASP A 257 37.66 11.24 17.10
C ASP A 257 37.60 10.79 18.58
N GLU A 258 38.39 11.42 19.43
CA GLU A 258 38.47 11.12 20.88
C GLU A 258 37.12 11.36 21.60
N ASN A 259 36.16 12.06 20.97
CA ASN A 259 34.85 12.35 21.50
C ASN A 259 33.77 11.41 20.93
N GLY A 260 34.16 10.46 20.05
CA GLY A 260 33.24 9.52 19.40
C GLY A 260 32.53 10.07 18.17
N ASN A 261 32.94 11.24 17.63
CA ASN A 261 32.37 11.78 16.40
C ASN A 261 33.08 11.19 15.19
N THR A 262 32.30 10.90 14.13
CA THR A 262 32.85 10.46 12.84
C THR A 262 33.75 11.55 12.25
N VAL A 263 34.98 11.21 11.91
CA VAL A 263 35.90 12.08 11.17
C VAL A 263 35.51 12.05 9.70
N GLU A 264 35.42 13.22 9.07
CA GLU A 264 35.11 13.32 7.66
C GLU A 264 36.24 12.70 6.81
N THR A 265 35.84 11.79 5.91
CA THR A 265 36.76 11.08 5.02
C THR A 265 37.18 11.99 3.87
N THR A 266 38.47 12.17 3.66
CA THR A 266 39.00 12.98 2.56
C THR A 266 39.05 12.18 1.23
N ASP A 267 39.16 12.89 0.11
CA ASP A 267 39.33 12.23 -1.21
C ASP A 267 40.68 11.48 -1.28
N ALA A 268 41.67 11.88 -0.53
CA ALA A 268 42.96 11.16 -0.41
C ALA A 268 42.77 9.82 0.32
N ASP A 269 41.93 9.79 1.38
CA ASP A 269 41.64 8.55 2.11
C ASP A 269 40.84 7.58 1.23
N LYS A 270 39.89 8.07 0.46
CA LYS A 270 39.13 7.26 -0.50
C LYS A 270 40.04 6.65 -1.58
N ALA A 271 40.93 7.48 -2.14
CA ALA A 271 41.87 7.01 -3.16
C ALA A 271 42.87 5.97 -2.60
N ALA A 272 43.35 6.16 -1.36
CA ALA A 272 44.22 5.20 -0.71
C ALA A 272 43.53 3.88 -0.38
N ALA A 273 42.24 3.91 0.04
CA ALA A 273 41.47 2.72 0.30
C ALA A 273 41.18 1.94 -1.01
N MET A 274 40.83 2.65 -2.08
CA MET A 274 40.64 2.02 -3.40
C MET A 274 41.92 1.38 -3.94
N GLU A 275 43.07 2.01 -3.77
CA GLU A 275 44.38 1.43 -4.19
C GLU A 275 44.72 0.17 -3.36
N ALA A 276 44.44 0.18 -2.06
CA ALA A 276 44.61 -1.00 -1.22
C ALA A 276 43.67 -2.15 -1.64
N ALA A 277 42.40 -1.84 -1.90
CA ALA A 277 41.43 -2.81 -2.39
C ALA A 277 41.85 -3.40 -3.72
N LYS A 278 42.37 -2.59 -4.64
CA LYS A 278 42.91 -3.05 -5.91
C LYS A 278 44.02 -4.08 -5.73
N HIS A 279 45.01 -3.79 -4.88
CA HIS A 279 46.08 -4.75 -4.61
C HIS A 279 45.56 -6.07 -4.03
N THR A 280 44.64 -6.00 -3.09
CA THR A 280 44.01 -7.20 -2.53
C THR A 280 43.28 -8.00 -3.63
N ALA A 281 42.47 -7.31 -4.47
CA ALA A 281 41.73 -7.95 -5.54
C ALA A 281 42.65 -8.55 -6.63
N GLU A 282 43.80 -7.89 -6.95
CA GLU A 282 44.82 -8.43 -7.85
C GLU A 282 45.41 -9.73 -7.31
N HIS A 283 45.72 -9.80 -6.00
CA HIS A 283 46.22 -11.01 -5.36
C HIS A 283 45.16 -12.14 -5.39
N VAL A 284 43.90 -11.83 -5.06
CA VAL A 284 42.80 -12.80 -5.13
C VAL A 284 42.64 -13.32 -6.56
N TYR A 285 42.74 -12.44 -7.55
CA TYR A 285 42.63 -12.82 -8.97
C TYR A 285 43.80 -13.68 -9.45
N ASP A 286 45.02 -13.41 -9.02
CA ASP A 286 46.18 -14.24 -9.34
C ASP A 286 46.07 -15.61 -8.68
N ASP A 287 45.65 -15.68 -7.43
CA ASP A 287 45.40 -16.93 -6.71
C ASP A 287 44.28 -17.77 -7.39
N LEU A 288 43.23 -17.12 -7.89
CA LEU A 288 42.19 -17.79 -8.68
C LEU A 288 42.76 -18.37 -9.97
N LYS A 289 43.63 -17.63 -10.70
CA LYS A 289 44.31 -18.13 -11.89
C LYS A 289 45.27 -19.28 -11.59
N ASP A 290 45.85 -19.32 -10.40
CA ASP A 290 46.69 -20.41 -9.93
C ASP A 290 45.89 -21.62 -9.43
N GLY A 291 44.56 -21.58 -9.54
CA GLY A 291 43.64 -22.72 -9.29
C GLY A 291 43.10 -22.82 -7.88
N LYS A 292 43.21 -21.76 -7.04
CA LYS A 292 42.51 -21.72 -5.76
C LYS A 292 41.03 -21.35 -6.01
N SER A 293 40.12 -21.88 -5.18
CA SER A 293 38.71 -21.49 -5.27
C SER A 293 38.44 -20.17 -4.55
N LEU A 294 37.49 -19.37 -5.07
CA LEU A 294 37.06 -18.14 -4.43
C LEU A 294 36.53 -18.38 -3.02
N GLU A 295 35.76 -19.45 -2.83
CA GLU A 295 35.28 -19.85 -1.51
C GLU A 295 36.43 -20.06 -0.49
N SER A 296 37.50 -20.76 -0.90
CA SER A 296 38.62 -21.02 -0.01
C SER A 296 39.44 -19.77 0.30
N LEU A 297 39.50 -18.81 -0.62
CA LEU A 297 40.17 -17.52 -0.43
C LEU A 297 39.38 -16.66 0.56
N ALA A 298 38.08 -16.57 0.41
CA ALA A 298 37.22 -15.83 1.34
C ALA A 298 37.16 -16.47 2.74
N ALA A 299 37.22 -17.80 2.83
CA ALA A 299 37.28 -18.48 4.12
C ALA A 299 38.60 -18.19 4.89
N ALA A 300 39.65 -17.76 4.20
CA ALA A 300 40.95 -17.42 4.79
C ALA A 300 41.07 -15.95 5.20
N ASP A 301 40.17 -15.08 4.74
CA ASP A 301 40.18 -13.64 4.97
C ASP A 301 38.75 -13.08 5.12
N GLU A 302 38.39 -12.67 6.33
CA GLU A 302 37.04 -12.16 6.68
C GLU A 302 36.71 -10.81 6.03
N GLU A 303 37.69 -10.10 5.44
CA GLU A 303 37.47 -8.83 4.73
C GLU A 303 36.98 -9.08 3.27
N LEU A 304 37.00 -10.31 2.80
CA LEU A 304 36.58 -10.71 1.47
C LEU A 304 35.11 -11.15 1.45
N TYR A 305 34.28 -10.46 0.69
CA TYR A 305 32.84 -10.78 0.58
C TYR A 305 32.60 -11.76 -0.56
N TYR A 306 32.46 -13.05 -0.21
CA TYR A 306 32.17 -14.11 -1.17
C TYR A 306 30.69 -14.20 -1.52
N THR A 307 30.41 -14.39 -2.81
CA THR A 307 29.07 -14.66 -3.34
C THR A 307 29.15 -15.89 -4.25
N ASN A 308 28.24 -16.84 -4.04
CA ASN A 308 27.95 -17.95 -4.96
C ASN A 308 26.48 -17.84 -5.39
N SER A 309 26.28 -17.23 -6.56
CA SER A 309 24.93 -17.02 -7.11
C SER A 309 24.56 -18.17 -8.03
N GLN A 310 23.41 -18.78 -7.78
CA GLN A 310 22.84 -19.83 -8.62
C GLN A 310 21.96 -19.27 -9.75
N GLY A 311 21.75 -17.95 -9.82
CA GLY A 311 20.99 -17.32 -10.87
C GLY A 311 20.71 -15.83 -10.57
N THR A 312 21.55 -14.93 -11.09
CA THR A 312 21.33 -13.48 -11.04
C THR A 312 20.65 -12.99 -12.29
N SER A 313 19.81 -11.94 -12.15
CA SER A 313 19.23 -11.21 -13.28
C SER A 313 20.20 -10.15 -13.82
N TYR A 314 19.98 -9.71 -15.06
CA TYR A 314 20.67 -8.56 -15.62
C TYR A 314 20.14 -7.25 -15.01
N TYR A 315 21.08 -6.37 -14.68
CA TYR A 315 20.80 -4.99 -14.29
C TYR A 315 21.66 -4.05 -15.13
N ALA A 316 21.02 -3.19 -15.90
CA ALA A 316 21.70 -2.23 -16.77
C ALA A 316 22.53 -1.24 -15.93
N GLY A 317 23.78 -1.01 -16.34
CA GLY A 317 24.71 -0.11 -15.66
C GLY A 317 25.43 -0.72 -14.46
N ASP A 318 25.13 -1.95 -14.07
CA ASP A 318 25.92 -2.72 -13.10
C ASP A 318 27.14 -3.33 -13.80
N VAL A 319 28.34 -2.97 -13.34
CA VAL A 319 29.62 -3.43 -13.94
C VAL A 319 29.71 -4.95 -13.95
N LEU A 320 29.28 -5.60 -12.88
CA LEU A 320 29.27 -7.07 -12.77
C LEU A 320 28.23 -7.66 -13.73
N GLY A 321 27.02 -7.10 -13.77
CA GLY A 321 25.93 -7.52 -14.68
C GLY A 321 26.32 -7.37 -16.14
N GLU A 322 26.90 -6.25 -16.55
CA GLU A 322 27.37 -6.05 -17.94
C GLU A 322 28.40 -7.10 -18.36
N TRP A 323 29.34 -7.45 -17.45
CA TRP A 323 30.32 -8.47 -17.74
C TRP A 323 29.72 -9.87 -17.80
N LEU A 324 28.85 -10.22 -16.85
CA LEU A 324 28.22 -11.54 -16.76
C LEU A 324 27.32 -11.84 -17.96
N PHE A 325 26.59 -10.83 -18.49
CA PHE A 325 25.63 -11.01 -19.59
C PHE A 325 26.20 -10.71 -20.96
N ASP A 326 27.53 -10.56 -21.10
CA ASP A 326 28.18 -10.49 -22.42
C ASP A 326 28.06 -11.87 -23.11
N ASP A 327 27.53 -11.86 -24.34
CA ASP A 327 27.29 -13.07 -25.15
C ASP A 327 28.57 -13.88 -25.45
N ALA A 328 29.76 -13.30 -25.26
CA ALA A 328 31.03 -13.99 -25.45
C ALA A 328 31.43 -14.86 -24.23
N ARG A 329 30.76 -14.73 -23.09
CA ARG A 329 31.12 -15.46 -21.84
C ARG A 329 31.00 -16.98 -22.01
N LYS A 330 31.95 -17.68 -21.37
CA LYS A 330 31.98 -19.15 -21.30
C LYS A 330 32.23 -19.59 -19.88
N ALA A 331 31.69 -20.75 -19.52
CA ALA A 331 31.94 -21.35 -18.22
C ALA A 331 33.43 -21.38 -17.88
N GLY A 332 33.81 -20.86 -16.72
CA GLY A 332 35.17 -20.72 -16.25
C GLY A 332 35.88 -19.45 -16.68
N ASP A 333 35.23 -18.56 -17.46
CA ASP A 333 35.80 -17.23 -17.69
C ASP A 333 35.91 -16.45 -16.39
N THR A 334 37.02 -15.75 -16.18
CA THR A 334 37.27 -14.96 -14.97
C THR A 334 37.66 -13.53 -15.29
N ALA A 335 37.36 -12.61 -14.41
CA ALA A 335 37.74 -11.20 -14.52
C ALA A 335 38.02 -10.57 -13.16
N LEU A 336 38.81 -9.49 -13.21
CA LEU A 336 38.92 -8.48 -12.17
C LEU A 336 38.23 -7.22 -12.69
N LEU A 337 37.19 -6.78 -12.01
CA LEU A 337 36.37 -5.65 -12.39
C LEU A 337 36.46 -4.56 -11.34
N GLU A 338 36.56 -3.30 -11.77
CA GLU A 338 36.48 -2.13 -10.90
C GLU A 338 35.09 -1.53 -10.96
N ASP A 339 34.48 -1.29 -9.81
CA ASP A 339 33.19 -0.59 -9.69
C ASP A 339 33.39 0.70 -8.86
N GLU A 340 33.54 1.80 -9.57
CA GLU A 340 33.68 3.13 -8.97
C GLU A 340 32.40 3.55 -8.21
N SER A 341 31.23 3.08 -8.66
CA SER A 341 29.94 3.48 -8.09
C SER A 341 29.75 2.96 -6.66
N THR A 342 30.25 1.76 -6.39
CA THR A 342 30.23 1.12 -5.07
C THR A 342 31.57 1.18 -4.33
N SER A 343 32.57 1.83 -4.93
CA SER A 343 33.95 1.85 -4.43
C SER A 343 34.43 0.43 -4.11
N SER A 344 34.40 -0.47 -5.07
CA SER A 344 34.73 -1.89 -4.88
C SER A 344 35.45 -2.50 -6.08
N TYR A 345 36.14 -3.60 -5.84
CA TYR A 345 36.65 -4.50 -6.89
C TYR A 345 35.94 -5.85 -6.80
N TYR A 346 35.64 -6.45 -7.95
CA TYR A 346 35.10 -7.80 -8.05
C TYR A 346 36.09 -8.73 -8.74
N VAL A 347 36.43 -9.84 -8.09
CA VAL A 347 37.04 -10.99 -8.74
C VAL A 347 35.93 -11.99 -8.99
N VAL A 348 35.65 -12.24 -10.27
CA VAL A 348 34.48 -13.02 -10.69
C VAL A 348 34.88 -14.24 -11.52
N SER A 349 34.15 -15.34 -11.35
CA SER A 349 34.21 -16.55 -12.16
C SER A 349 32.82 -16.85 -12.71
N PHE A 350 32.69 -16.87 -14.03
CA PHE A 350 31.42 -17.16 -14.72
C PHE A 350 31.12 -18.65 -14.70
N GLY A 351 29.93 -19.02 -14.30
CA GLY A 351 29.41 -20.37 -14.36
C GLY A 351 28.69 -20.64 -15.68
N GLU A 352 27.42 -20.32 -15.72
CA GLU A 352 26.61 -20.50 -16.92
C GLU A 352 25.52 -19.41 -17.01
N ARG A 353 25.07 -19.14 -18.24
CA ARG A 353 23.87 -18.35 -18.52
C ARG A 353 22.77 -19.28 -18.99
N PHE A 354 21.59 -19.17 -18.42
CA PHE A 354 20.47 -20.09 -18.68
C PHE A 354 19.13 -19.39 -18.56
N ARG A 355 18.15 -19.97 -19.25
CA ARG A 355 16.74 -19.61 -19.10
C ARG A 355 16.11 -20.53 -18.04
N GLU A 356 15.27 -19.98 -17.19
CA GLU A 356 14.56 -20.76 -16.16
C GLU A 356 13.39 -21.55 -16.77
N ASP A 357 13.71 -22.65 -17.45
CA ASP A 357 12.75 -23.51 -18.19
C ASP A 357 12.00 -24.51 -17.29
N TYR A 358 12.25 -24.53 -15.97
CA TYR A 358 11.49 -25.41 -15.09
C TYR A 358 10.03 -24.97 -15.00
N ASN A 359 9.12 -25.93 -14.99
CA ASN A 359 7.71 -25.65 -14.81
C ASN A 359 7.45 -25.15 -13.39
N THR A 360 6.65 -24.10 -13.27
CA THR A 360 6.02 -23.72 -12.01
C THR A 360 4.93 -24.73 -11.64
N VAL A 361 4.35 -24.58 -10.48
CA VAL A 361 3.35 -25.52 -9.96
C VAL A 361 2.14 -24.78 -9.41
N ALA A 362 1.00 -25.47 -9.39
CA ALA A 362 -0.19 -25.07 -8.67
C ALA A 362 -0.42 -26.05 -7.51
N VAL A 363 -0.57 -25.54 -6.31
CA VAL A 363 -0.80 -26.31 -5.10
C VAL A 363 -1.87 -25.64 -4.23
N ARG A 364 -2.63 -26.44 -3.47
CA ARG A 364 -3.39 -25.94 -2.33
C ARG A 364 -2.73 -26.36 -1.05
N HIS A 365 -2.81 -25.52 -0.04
CA HIS A 365 -2.36 -25.90 1.29
C HIS A 365 -3.30 -25.44 2.39
N ILE A 366 -3.18 -26.08 3.55
CA ILE A 366 -3.81 -25.69 4.79
C ILE A 366 -2.70 -25.54 5.81
N LEU A 367 -2.51 -24.35 6.36
CA LEU A 367 -1.55 -24.11 7.43
C LEU A 367 -2.23 -24.38 8.78
N ILE A 368 -1.62 -25.25 9.57
CA ILE A 368 -1.95 -25.49 10.97
C ILE A 368 -0.82 -24.93 11.81
N ASP A 369 -1.07 -23.82 12.47
CA ASP A 369 -0.08 -23.12 13.29
C ASP A 369 0.28 -23.93 14.54
N VAL A 370 1.54 -23.82 14.95
CA VAL A 370 1.99 -24.24 16.28
C VAL A 370 1.65 -23.13 17.27
N ASP A 371 0.65 -23.35 18.12
CA ASP A 371 0.24 -22.38 19.12
C ASP A 371 1.28 -22.27 20.25
N GLU A 372 2.16 -21.29 20.14
CA GLU A 372 3.19 -20.99 21.16
C GLU A 372 2.64 -20.12 22.31
N THR A 373 1.34 -19.84 22.35
CA THR A 373 0.74 -18.99 23.39
C THR A 373 0.98 -19.60 24.78
N GLY A 374 1.59 -18.80 25.65
CA GLY A 374 1.85 -19.19 27.04
C GLY A 374 3.16 -19.97 27.24
N LEU A 375 3.94 -20.22 26.19
CA LEU A 375 5.28 -20.80 26.36
C LEU A 375 6.24 -19.75 26.96
N ASP A 376 7.04 -20.17 27.93
CA ASP A 376 8.11 -19.33 28.49
C ASP A 376 9.44 -19.64 27.79
N THR A 377 9.87 -18.78 26.88
CA THR A 377 11.09 -18.93 26.09
C THR A 377 12.37 -18.97 26.94
N THR A 378 12.29 -18.62 28.22
CA THR A 378 13.44 -18.66 29.14
C THR A 378 13.44 -19.88 30.06
N ALA A 379 12.40 -20.72 30.03
CA ALA A 379 12.30 -21.92 30.85
C ALA A 379 13.17 -23.05 30.32
N ASP A 380 13.78 -23.83 31.19
CA ASP A 380 14.54 -25.04 30.84
C ASP A 380 13.68 -26.10 30.09
N THR A 381 12.35 -26.00 30.21
CA THR A 381 11.38 -26.89 29.56
C THR A 381 10.92 -26.39 28.19
N TYR A 382 11.31 -25.20 27.76
CA TYR A 382 10.80 -24.54 26.53
C TYR A 382 10.83 -25.45 25.30
N GLU A 383 11.95 -26.11 25.04
CA GLU A 383 12.09 -27.00 23.86
C GLU A 383 11.14 -28.21 23.94
N ALA A 384 10.94 -28.76 25.14
CA ALA A 384 10.02 -29.87 25.34
C ALA A 384 8.56 -29.45 25.20
N ASP A 385 8.22 -28.27 25.72
CA ASP A 385 6.89 -27.72 25.62
C ASP A 385 6.54 -27.29 24.18
N LEU A 386 7.51 -26.71 23.45
CA LEU A 386 7.37 -26.39 22.03
C LEU A 386 7.20 -27.68 21.21
N GLN A 387 7.96 -28.73 21.50
CA GLN A 387 7.81 -30.01 20.79
C GLN A 387 6.42 -30.60 21.02
N ALA A 388 5.89 -30.52 22.24
CA ALA A 388 4.52 -30.96 22.52
C ALA A 388 3.47 -30.18 21.71
N LYS A 389 3.67 -28.88 21.51
CA LYS A 389 2.83 -28.04 20.64
C LYS A 389 2.96 -28.40 19.15
N LYS A 390 4.16 -28.71 18.69
CA LYS A 390 4.37 -29.25 17.33
C LYS A 390 3.65 -30.58 17.15
N ASP A 391 3.71 -31.48 18.14
CA ASP A 391 3.03 -32.79 18.08
C ASP A 391 1.49 -32.62 18.06
N GLU A 392 0.93 -31.64 18.80
CA GLU A 392 -0.49 -31.28 18.76
C GLU A 392 -0.91 -30.80 17.36
N ALA A 393 -0.17 -29.85 16.76
CA ALA A 393 -0.44 -29.31 15.43
C ALA A 393 -0.31 -30.39 14.34
N LEU A 394 0.69 -31.28 14.45
CA LEU A 394 0.84 -32.43 13.53
C LEU A 394 -0.37 -33.35 13.61
N ALA A 395 -0.82 -33.69 14.82
CA ALA A 395 -1.96 -34.58 15.01
C ALA A 395 -3.25 -33.98 14.41
N GLU A 396 -3.43 -32.66 14.51
CA GLU A 396 -4.54 -31.94 13.88
C GLU A 396 -4.43 -31.98 12.35
N ALA A 397 -3.25 -31.70 11.80
CA ALA A 397 -3.01 -31.78 10.35
C ALA A 397 -3.28 -33.19 9.80
N GLU A 398 -2.83 -34.23 10.50
CA GLU A 398 -3.09 -35.63 10.12
C GLU A 398 -4.58 -35.98 10.18
N ALA A 399 -5.29 -35.48 11.21
CA ALA A 399 -6.73 -35.72 11.36
C ALA A 399 -7.53 -35.04 10.24
N LEU A 400 -7.22 -33.79 9.89
CA LEU A 400 -7.86 -33.07 8.78
C LEU A 400 -7.60 -33.73 7.43
N LEU A 401 -6.35 -34.15 7.15
CA LEU A 401 -6.03 -34.87 5.93
C LEU A 401 -6.75 -36.24 5.86
N ALA A 402 -6.85 -36.96 6.97
CA ALA A 402 -7.58 -38.22 7.05
C ALA A 402 -9.09 -38.00 6.85
N GLN A 403 -9.66 -36.93 7.43
CA GLN A 403 -11.06 -36.51 7.22
C GLN A 403 -11.32 -36.26 5.73
N TRP A 404 -10.50 -35.46 5.08
CA TRP A 404 -10.63 -35.19 3.65
C TRP A 404 -10.51 -36.47 2.80
N LYS A 405 -9.52 -37.32 3.06
CA LYS A 405 -9.33 -38.60 2.36
C LYS A 405 -10.50 -39.60 2.54
N SER A 406 -11.21 -39.50 3.65
CA SER A 406 -12.38 -40.36 3.91
C SER A 406 -13.68 -39.86 3.22
N GLY A 407 -13.68 -38.61 2.73
CA GLY A 407 -14.79 -37.96 2.02
C GLY A 407 -14.68 -38.13 0.50
N GLU A 408 -15.14 -37.09 -0.23
CA GLU A 408 -15.06 -37.07 -1.69
C GLU A 408 -13.63 -36.90 -2.23
N ALA A 409 -12.72 -36.39 -1.42
CA ALA A 409 -11.29 -36.22 -1.69
C ALA A 409 -11.00 -35.54 -3.06
N THR A 410 -11.70 -34.45 -3.34
CA THR A 410 -11.55 -33.66 -4.56
C THR A 410 -10.83 -32.33 -4.30
N ASP A 411 -10.32 -31.69 -5.36
CA ASP A 411 -9.76 -30.33 -5.30
C ASP A 411 -10.74 -29.33 -4.63
N ALA A 412 -12.03 -29.40 -5.02
CA ALA A 412 -13.05 -28.50 -4.48
C ALA A 412 -13.30 -28.70 -2.98
N THR A 413 -13.28 -29.96 -2.50
CA THR A 413 -13.44 -30.24 -1.06
C THR A 413 -12.20 -29.88 -0.26
N PHE A 414 -11.00 -29.98 -0.86
CA PHE A 414 -9.78 -29.48 -0.25
C PHE A 414 -9.81 -27.95 -0.13
N ALA A 415 -10.21 -27.26 -1.19
CA ALA A 415 -10.37 -25.80 -1.18
C ALA A 415 -11.36 -25.32 -0.10
N ALA A 416 -12.49 -26.01 0.05
CA ALA A 416 -13.46 -25.67 1.10
C ALA A 416 -12.87 -25.86 2.51
N MET A 417 -12.11 -26.94 2.70
CA MET A 417 -11.41 -27.20 3.97
C MET A 417 -10.32 -26.15 4.24
N ALA A 418 -9.59 -25.71 3.21
CA ALA A 418 -8.60 -24.64 3.35
C ALA A 418 -9.24 -23.31 3.78
N ASN A 419 -10.40 -22.97 3.21
CA ASN A 419 -11.14 -21.76 3.63
C ASN A 419 -11.64 -21.83 5.09
N GLU A 420 -11.86 -23.04 5.62
CA GLU A 420 -12.40 -23.23 6.97
C GLU A 420 -11.31 -23.34 8.04
N TYR A 421 -10.19 -24.01 7.72
CA TYR A 421 -9.21 -24.42 8.73
C TYR A 421 -7.82 -23.79 8.56
N SER A 422 -7.49 -23.19 7.39
CA SER A 422 -6.14 -22.67 7.19
C SER A 422 -5.90 -21.38 7.99
N ALA A 423 -4.81 -21.37 8.74
CA ALA A 423 -4.30 -20.17 9.41
C ALA A 423 -3.54 -19.23 8.46
N ASP A 424 -3.31 -19.60 7.18
CA ASP A 424 -2.63 -18.76 6.20
C ASP A 424 -3.55 -17.65 5.65
N PRO A 425 -3.38 -16.37 6.04
CA PRO A 425 -4.24 -15.28 5.56
C PRO A 425 -4.02 -14.97 4.06
N GLY A 426 -2.91 -15.44 3.46
CA GLY A 426 -2.59 -15.21 2.05
C GLY A 426 -3.41 -16.05 1.10
N SER A 427 -3.93 -17.20 1.55
CA SER A 427 -4.64 -18.14 0.67
C SER A 427 -5.94 -18.71 1.24
N ASN A 428 -6.25 -18.55 2.53
CA ASN A 428 -7.42 -19.17 3.16
C ASN A 428 -8.78 -18.68 2.65
N THR A 429 -8.82 -17.57 1.89
CA THR A 429 -10.05 -17.07 1.26
C THR A 429 -10.22 -17.52 -0.19
N ILE A 430 -9.17 -18.12 -0.76
CA ILE A 430 -9.12 -18.62 -2.15
C ILE A 430 -8.86 -20.12 -2.22
N GLY A 431 -9.24 -20.85 -1.18
CA GLY A 431 -9.12 -22.29 -1.12
C GLY A 431 -7.71 -22.80 -0.95
N GLY A 432 -6.84 -22.03 -0.30
CA GLY A 432 -5.44 -22.40 -0.05
C GLY A 432 -4.56 -22.44 -1.31
N LEU A 433 -4.98 -21.81 -2.43
CA LEU A 433 -4.30 -21.91 -3.73
C LEU A 433 -3.07 -20.99 -3.81
N TYR A 434 -1.94 -21.60 -4.20
CA TYR A 434 -0.76 -20.94 -4.73
C TYR A 434 -0.42 -21.49 -6.11
N SER A 435 -0.12 -20.63 -7.07
CA SER A 435 0.23 -21.02 -8.44
C SER A 435 1.34 -20.12 -8.98
N GLN A 436 2.04 -20.61 -10.00
CA GLN A 436 3.04 -19.85 -10.77
C GLN A 436 4.16 -19.22 -9.92
N PHE A 437 4.46 -19.77 -8.76
CA PHE A 437 5.55 -19.26 -7.92
C PHE A 437 6.89 -19.95 -8.29
N PRO A 438 8.02 -19.20 -8.13
CA PRO A 438 9.34 -19.74 -8.44
C PRO A 438 9.86 -20.71 -7.37
N LYS A 439 10.82 -21.53 -7.75
CA LYS A 439 11.61 -22.32 -6.79
C LYS A 439 12.29 -21.41 -5.78
N GLY A 440 12.26 -21.80 -4.51
CA GLY A 440 12.86 -21.05 -3.41
C GLY A 440 12.02 -19.88 -2.90
N TYR A 441 10.80 -19.68 -3.41
CA TYR A 441 9.89 -18.64 -2.91
C TYR A 441 9.25 -19.02 -1.56
N MET A 442 8.92 -20.28 -1.38
CA MET A 442 8.36 -20.82 -0.14
C MET A 442 9.47 -21.32 0.79
N VAL A 443 9.14 -21.59 2.05
CA VAL A 443 10.07 -22.27 2.99
C VAL A 443 10.54 -23.59 2.39
N GLU A 444 11.75 -24.03 2.75
CA GLU A 444 12.47 -25.10 2.06
C GLU A 444 11.66 -26.38 1.92
N GLU A 445 11.05 -26.87 2.99
CA GLU A 445 10.31 -28.13 2.98
C GLU A 445 9.02 -28.06 2.13
N PHE A 446 8.36 -26.90 2.12
CA PHE A 446 7.21 -26.65 1.25
C PHE A 446 7.66 -26.63 -0.22
N ASN A 447 8.73 -25.86 -0.51
CA ASN A 447 9.32 -25.77 -1.84
C ASN A 447 9.72 -27.14 -2.39
N ASP A 448 10.48 -27.92 -1.61
CA ASP A 448 10.99 -29.23 -2.01
C ASP A 448 9.85 -30.22 -2.27
N TRP A 449 8.81 -30.16 -1.45
CA TRP A 449 7.62 -30.97 -1.68
C TRP A 449 6.93 -30.60 -3.00
N CYS A 450 6.78 -29.30 -3.29
CA CYS A 450 6.10 -28.83 -4.50
C CYS A 450 6.87 -29.16 -5.79
N PHE A 451 8.19 -29.01 -5.77
CA PHE A 451 9.05 -29.18 -6.95
C PHE A 451 9.71 -30.55 -7.06
N ASP A 452 9.26 -31.54 -6.28
CA ASP A 452 9.67 -32.93 -6.47
C ASP A 452 9.20 -33.42 -7.86
N PRO A 453 10.11 -33.84 -8.76
CA PRO A 453 9.76 -34.23 -10.12
C PRO A 453 8.87 -35.49 -10.19
N ALA A 454 8.71 -36.21 -9.10
CA ALA A 454 7.80 -37.35 -9.02
C ALA A 454 6.35 -36.96 -8.71
N ARG A 455 6.09 -35.68 -8.37
CA ARG A 455 4.78 -35.17 -7.95
C ARG A 455 3.76 -35.26 -9.08
N LYS A 456 2.51 -35.59 -8.72
CA LYS A 456 1.39 -35.74 -9.66
C LYS A 456 0.16 -35.07 -9.10
N ALA A 457 -0.72 -34.60 -10.00
CA ALA A 457 -2.02 -34.07 -9.65
C ALA A 457 -2.78 -35.02 -8.70
N GLY A 458 -3.26 -34.46 -7.60
CA GLY A 458 -3.94 -35.21 -6.53
C GLY A 458 -3.03 -35.76 -5.43
N ASP A 459 -1.71 -35.63 -5.54
CA ASP A 459 -0.78 -36.00 -4.46
C ASP A 459 -1.01 -35.12 -3.24
N THR A 460 -0.92 -35.73 -2.06
CA THR A 460 -1.06 -35.02 -0.77
C THR A 460 0.09 -35.36 0.16
N GLY A 461 0.41 -34.41 1.03
CA GLY A 461 1.44 -34.61 2.05
C GLY A 461 1.22 -33.67 3.24
N ILE A 462 2.05 -33.83 4.26
CA ILE A 462 2.17 -32.90 5.37
C ILE A 462 3.65 -32.55 5.47
N VAL A 463 3.98 -31.28 5.47
CA VAL A 463 5.34 -30.78 5.66
C VAL A 463 5.36 -29.77 6.80
N TYR A 464 6.41 -29.78 7.61
CA TYR A 464 6.66 -28.77 8.60
C TYR A 464 7.36 -27.57 7.95
N GLY A 465 6.95 -26.37 8.29
CA GLY A 465 7.62 -25.17 7.85
C GLY A 465 7.72 -24.15 8.97
N GLU A 466 8.82 -23.41 9.02
CA GLU A 466 8.98 -22.32 9.94
C GLU A 466 9.68 -21.13 9.30
N SER A 467 9.31 -19.94 9.74
CA SER A 467 9.95 -18.69 9.39
C SER A 467 10.03 -17.79 10.64
N THR A 468 10.45 -16.55 10.47
CA THR A 468 10.45 -15.56 11.56
C THR A 468 9.05 -15.18 12.02
N SER A 469 8.01 -15.45 11.22
CA SER A 469 6.63 -15.03 11.46
C SER A 469 5.69 -16.16 11.86
N TYR A 470 6.03 -17.42 11.60
CA TYR A 470 5.19 -18.57 11.95
C TYR A 470 6.00 -19.86 12.10
N LYS A 471 5.44 -20.82 12.80
CA LYS A 471 5.81 -22.24 12.80
C LYS A 471 4.54 -23.04 12.60
N GLY A 472 4.54 -24.03 11.70
CA GLY A 472 3.33 -24.79 11.44
C GLY A 472 3.51 -25.98 10.51
N TYR A 473 2.45 -26.76 10.38
CA TYR A 473 2.37 -27.86 9.43
C TYR A 473 1.48 -27.46 8.26
N HIS A 474 2.00 -27.65 7.05
CA HIS A 474 1.25 -27.46 5.81
C HIS A 474 0.69 -28.79 5.34
N ILE A 475 -0.63 -28.90 5.29
CA ILE A 475 -1.29 -30.00 4.58
C ILE A 475 -1.29 -29.62 3.11
N MET A 476 -0.67 -30.41 2.27
CA MET A 476 -0.41 -30.11 0.86
C MET A 476 -1.33 -30.91 -0.05
N TYR A 477 -1.81 -30.29 -1.13
CA TYR A 477 -2.50 -30.90 -2.25
C TYR A 477 -1.92 -30.37 -3.55
N PHE A 478 -1.34 -31.26 -4.37
CA PHE A 478 -0.77 -30.88 -5.66
C PHE A 478 -1.88 -30.81 -6.71
N VAL A 479 -2.11 -29.61 -7.24
CA VAL A 479 -3.15 -29.39 -8.26
C VAL A 479 -2.64 -29.82 -9.62
N ASP A 480 -1.57 -29.18 -10.11
CA ASP A 480 -0.91 -29.56 -11.39
C ASP A 480 0.46 -28.84 -11.51
N THR A 481 1.19 -29.19 -12.57
CA THR A 481 2.28 -28.37 -13.10
C THR A 481 1.70 -27.21 -13.90
N ASP A 482 2.40 -26.07 -13.90
CA ASP A 482 2.01 -24.86 -14.60
C ASP A 482 3.08 -24.49 -15.66
N MET A 483 2.92 -23.33 -16.31
CA MET A 483 3.85 -22.89 -17.35
C MET A 483 5.30 -22.72 -16.83
N PRO A 484 6.31 -22.78 -17.70
CA PRO A 484 7.70 -22.50 -17.35
C PRO A 484 7.85 -21.13 -16.67
N TYR A 485 8.74 -21.03 -15.67
CA TYR A 485 8.87 -19.82 -14.88
C TYR A 485 9.27 -18.59 -15.70
N TRP A 486 10.14 -18.75 -16.70
CA TRP A 486 10.46 -17.65 -17.62
C TRP A 486 9.22 -17.10 -18.36
N GLN A 487 8.27 -18.00 -18.70
CA GLN A 487 7.01 -17.57 -19.33
C GLN A 487 6.12 -16.80 -18.37
N VAL A 488 6.10 -17.19 -17.08
CA VAL A 488 5.41 -16.42 -16.04
C VAL A 488 5.99 -15.01 -15.97
N THR A 489 7.32 -14.88 -15.95
CA THR A 489 8.01 -13.58 -15.92
C THR A 489 7.71 -12.76 -17.18
N ALA A 490 7.83 -13.36 -18.36
CA ALA A 490 7.55 -12.70 -19.64
C ALA A 490 6.08 -12.26 -19.76
N SER A 491 5.14 -13.11 -19.34
CA SER A 491 3.72 -12.83 -19.32
C SER A 491 3.40 -11.67 -18.35
N SER A 492 4.01 -11.67 -17.17
CA SER A 492 3.85 -10.59 -16.19
C SER A 492 4.40 -9.26 -16.71
N ASN A 493 5.55 -9.26 -17.40
CA ASN A 493 6.12 -8.05 -17.99
C ASN A 493 5.18 -7.47 -19.06
N LEU A 494 4.69 -8.31 -19.98
CA LEU A 494 3.70 -7.88 -20.98
C LEU A 494 2.41 -7.38 -20.36
N ALA A 495 1.92 -8.05 -19.31
CA ALA A 495 0.72 -7.62 -18.60
C ALA A 495 0.94 -6.26 -17.91
N ASN A 496 2.07 -6.04 -17.28
CA ASN A 496 2.42 -4.76 -16.66
C ASN A 496 2.52 -3.63 -17.69
N GLU A 497 3.15 -3.90 -18.85
CA GLU A 497 3.21 -2.95 -19.96
C GLU A 497 1.80 -2.61 -20.48
N ALA A 498 1.00 -3.63 -20.79
CA ALA A 498 -0.38 -3.45 -21.25
C ALA A 498 -1.25 -2.71 -20.24
N MET A 499 -1.10 -3.00 -18.95
CA MET A 499 -1.80 -2.28 -17.87
C MET A 499 -1.36 -0.81 -17.81
N THR A 500 -0.07 -0.54 -17.92
CA THR A 500 0.47 0.84 -17.90
C THR A 500 -0.06 1.65 -19.08
N GLU A 501 -0.02 1.08 -20.29
CA GLU A 501 -0.58 1.71 -21.48
C GLU A 501 -2.10 1.93 -21.35
N TRP A 502 -2.82 0.93 -20.82
CA TRP A 502 -4.25 1.01 -20.61
C TRP A 502 -4.62 2.09 -19.60
N TYR A 503 -3.93 2.18 -18.45
CA TYR A 503 -4.15 3.26 -17.47
C TYR A 503 -3.86 4.62 -18.08
N THR A 504 -2.74 4.76 -18.81
CA THR A 504 -2.37 6.01 -19.48
C THR A 504 -3.46 6.44 -20.47
N ALA A 505 -3.92 5.51 -21.32
CA ALA A 505 -4.98 5.80 -22.28
C ALA A 505 -6.33 6.15 -21.62
N LYS A 506 -6.67 5.51 -20.49
CA LYS A 506 -7.91 5.80 -19.76
C LYS A 506 -7.88 7.15 -19.04
N THR A 507 -6.71 7.58 -18.58
CA THR A 507 -6.55 8.84 -17.83
C THR A 507 -6.17 10.03 -18.72
N GLU A 508 -5.91 9.79 -20.01
CA GLU A 508 -5.56 10.85 -20.96
C GLU A 508 -6.65 11.94 -21.02
N GLY A 509 -6.23 13.19 -20.87
CA GLY A 509 -7.10 14.36 -20.93
C GLY A 509 -7.82 14.71 -19.61
N TYR A 510 -7.68 13.88 -18.56
CA TYR A 510 -8.16 14.26 -17.23
C TYR A 510 -7.17 15.17 -16.54
N THR A 511 -7.69 16.23 -15.93
CA THR A 511 -6.91 17.17 -15.11
C THR A 511 -7.67 17.47 -13.83
N ALA A 512 -6.94 17.65 -12.74
CA ALA A 512 -7.48 18.07 -11.46
C ALA A 512 -7.30 19.58 -11.29
N VAL A 513 -8.32 20.25 -10.76
CA VAL A 513 -8.29 21.67 -10.42
C VAL A 513 -8.66 21.83 -8.96
N GLN A 514 -7.72 22.36 -8.18
CA GLN A 514 -7.95 22.64 -6.75
C GLN A 514 -8.86 23.86 -6.58
N GLU A 515 -9.84 23.72 -5.67
CA GLU A 515 -10.86 24.70 -5.40
C GLU A 515 -10.80 25.20 -3.95
N ASN A 516 -11.65 26.20 -3.61
CA ASN A 516 -11.64 26.84 -2.30
C ASN A 516 -11.86 25.90 -1.09
N GLY A 517 -12.44 24.73 -1.30
CA GLY A 517 -12.62 23.69 -0.28
C GLY A 517 -11.32 22.99 0.13
N MET A 518 -10.24 23.13 -0.66
CA MET A 518 -8.94 22.49 -0.40
C MET A 518 -8.36 22.88 0.97
N ARG A 519 -8.67 24.05 1.50
CA ARG A 519 -8.30 24.47 2.87
C ARG A 519 -8.85 23.59 3.99
N TYR A 520 -9.77 22.66 3.67
CA TYR A 520 -10.37 21.73 4.63
C TYR A 520 -9.87 20.28 4.41
N VAL A 521 -8.92 20.09 3.53
CA VAL A 521 -8.26 18.80 3.24
C VAL A 521 -6.96 18.72 4.03
N GLY A 522 -6.60 17.55 4.55
CA GLY A 522 -5.38 17.29 5.33
C GLY A 522 -5.59 17.26 6.82
#